data_965b3dac5e830e93dac8320c2ebae436
#
_entry.id   965b3dac5e830e93dac8320c2ebae436
#
_cell.length_a   1.000
_cell.length_b   1.000
_cell.length_c   1.000
_cell.angle_alpha   90.00
_cell.angle_beta   90.00
_cell.angle_gamma   90.00
#
_symmetry.space_group_name_H-M   'P 1'
#
loop_
_entity.id
_entity.type
_entity.pdbx_description
1 polymer ?
#
loop_
_entity_poly.entity_id
_entity_poly.type
_entity_poly.pdbx_seq_one_letter_code
_entity_poly.pdbx_strand_id
1 'polypeptide(L)'
;MSKKEKNIKIEGEELELNNEETTQYDAETQAKEANGGKTPAEEELDPLTAAQNDAEQWKDKYIRLVAEFDNYKKRTLKEKSELILNGSEKTVAAILPILDDFERATADKTEDPQAIKEGYELIYKKFLKALETLGVHKIETDNADFNVDYHEAIAMVPGMGDDKKGKVIDCVQTGYTLNDKVIRHAKVAVGQ
;
A
#
# COMPACT_ATOMS: atom_id res chain seq x y z
N MET A 1 -19.78 -7.51 27.66
CA MET A 1 -19.43 -6.46 26.68
C MET A 1 -19.00 -7.15 25.39
N SER A 2 -19.85 -7.07 24.38
CA SER A 2 -19.77 -7.86 23.14
C SER A 2 -18.75 -7.23 22.19
N LYS A 3 -17.74 -8.00 21.75
CA LYS A 3 -16.82 -7.64 20.67
C LYS A 3 -17.61 -7.69 19.35
N LYS A 4 -17.82 -6.53 18.72
CA LYS A 4 -18.30 -6.43 17.35
C LYS A 4 -17.13 -6.67 16.40
N GLU A 5 -17.11 -7.79 15.75
CA GLU A 5 -16.27 -8.08 14.58
C GLU A 5 -16.77 -7.25 13.41
N LYS A 6 -15.87 -6.44 12.84
CA LYS A 6 -16.14 -5.71 11.59
C LYS A 6 -15.77 -6.60 10.42
N ASN A 7 -16.79 -7.16 9.76
CA ASN A 7 -16.63 -7.81 8.47
C ASN A 7 -16.34 -6.76 7.39
N ILE A 8 -15.17 -6.81 6.79
CA ILE A 8 -14.83 -6.05 5.59
C ILE A 8 -15.25 -6.93 4.40
N LYS A 9 -16.34 -6.54 3.72
CA LYS A 9 -16.73 -7.14 2.44
C LYS A 9 -15.77 -6.67 1.35
N ILE A 10 -15.03 -7.61 0.79
CA ILE A 10 -14.34 -7.45 -0.49
C ILE A 10 -15.23 -8.15 -1.52
N GLU A 11 -15.76 -7.39 -2.49
CA GLU A 11 -16.55 -7.95 -3.58
C GLU A 11 -15.69 -8.93 -4.40
N GLY A 12 -16.14 -10.17 -4.45
CA GLY A 12 -15.56 -11.25 -5.24
C GLY A 12 -15.01 -12.41 -4.41
N GLU A 13 -15.87 -13.40 -4.17
CA GLU A 13 -15.63 -14.72 -3.56
C GLU A 13 -15.67 -14.79 -2.02
N GLU A 14 -16.80 -15.27 -1.53
CA GLU A 14 -16.96 -15.83 -0.20
C GLU A 14 -16.05 -17.06 -0.09
N LEU A 15 -14.99 -16.97 0.72
CA LEU A 15 -14.22 -18.11 1.16
C LEU A 15 -14.64 -18.45 2.60
N GLU A 16 -15.52 -19.43 2.73
CA GLU A 16 -15.77 -20.10 4.01
C GLU A 16 -14.47 -20.74 4.50
N LEU A 17 -13.97 -20.24 5.62
CA LEU A 17 -12.88 -20.86 6.37
C LEU A 17 -13.43 -22.05 7.16
N ASN A 18 -13.43 -23.22 6.56
CA ASN A 18 -13.55 -24.46 7.32
C ASN A 18 -12.20 -24.73 7.99
N ASN A 19 -12.23 -24.56 9.29
CA ASN A 19 -11.14 -24.81 10.20
C ASN A 19 -11.29 -26.23 10.77
N GLU A 20 -10.78 -27.24 10.04
CA GLU A 20 -10.51 -28.57 10.60
C GLU A 20 -9.53 -29.31 9.68
N GLU A 21 -8.52 -29.91 10.33
CA GLU A 21 -7.47 -30.80 9.79
C GLU A 21 -6.14 -30.13 9.37
N THR A 22 -5.39 -29.75 10.38
CA THR A 22 -3.92 -29.69 10.31
C THR A 22 -3.34 -30.47 11.49
N THR A 23 -3.24 -31.77 11.34
CA THR A 23 -2.26 -32.57 12.11
C THR A 23 -1.82 -33.74 11.27
N GLN A 24 -0.50 -33.95 11.24
CA GLN A 24 0.23 -35.07 10.69
C GLN A 24 0.65 -34.99 9.21
N TYR A 25 1.78 -34.38 8.98
CA TYR A 25 2.83 -34.87 8.08
C TYR A 25 4.15 -34.12 8.35
N ASP A 26 4.69 -34.31 9.58
CA ASP A 26 6.10 -34.07 9.86
C ASP A 26 6.65 -35.32 10.54
N ALA A 27 7.33 -36.11 9.79
CA ALA A 27 8.38 -37.04 10.18
C ALA A 27 8.47 -38.16 9.14
N GLU A 28 9.44 -38.08 8.27
CA GLU A 28 10.20 -39.18 7.68
C GLU A 28 10.85 -38.76 6.38
N THR A 29 11.92 -38.03 6.47
CA THR A 29 12.93 -38.01 5.40
C THR A 29 14.30 -37.66 5.98
N GLN A 30 14.83 -38.60 6.78
CA GLN A 30 16.28 -38.69 7.00
C GLN A 30 16.62 -40.17 7.21
N ALA A 31 17.28 -40.72 6.26
CA ALA A 31 18.27 -41.79 6.29
C ALA A 31 18.15 -42.71 5.08
N LYS A 32 19.01 -42.53 4.13
CA LYS A 32 19.74 -43.60 3.45
C LYS A 32 20.63 -43.04 2.35
N GLU A 33 21.76 -42.51 2.77
CA GLU A 33 22.99 -42.58 1.96
C GLU A 33 23.87 -43.63 2.60
N ALA A 34 24.13 -44.65 1.87
CA ALA A 34 25.34 -45.43 1.76
C ALA A 34 25.01 -46.87 1.32
N ASN A 35 25.18 -47.21 0.08
CA ASN A 35 25.95 -48.37 -0.24
C ASN A 35 26.36 -48.40 -1.73
N GLY A 36 27.60 -48.60 -1.96
CA GLY A 36 28.22 -48.59 -3.25
C GLY A 36 28.01 -49.85 -4.08
N GLY A 37 28.12 -49.67 -5.39
CA GLY A 37 28.70 -50.65 -6.29
C GLY A 37 27.82 -51.78 -6.75
N LYS A 38 27.19 -51.57 -7.92
CA LYS A 38 27.18 -52.54 -9.03
C LYS A 38 26.45 -51.91 -10.20
N THR A 39 27.13 -51.74 -11.31
CA THR A 39 26.52 -51.51 -12.61
C THR A 39 25.60 -52.68 -12.96
N PRO A 40 24.31 -52.49 -13.06
CA PRO A 40 23.43 -53.40 -13.80
C PRO A 40 23.36 -52.93 -15.24
N ALA A 41 23.42 -53.92 -16.14
CA ALA A 41 23.13 -53.76 -17.56
C ALA A 41 21.89 -52.92 -17.76
N GLU A 42 21.92 -52.04 -18.76
CA GLU A 42 20.75 -51.35 -19.28
C GLU A 42 19.72 -52.41 -19.74
N GLU A 43 18.84 -52.83 -18.85
CA GLU A 43 17.57 -53.45 -19.26
C GLU A 43 16.80 -52.37 -19.99
N GLU A 44 16.67 -52.51 -21.31
CA GLU A 44 15.75 -51.70 -22.13
C GLU A 44 14.34 -51.86 -21.53
N LEU A 45 13.95 -50.90 -20.69
CA LEU A 45 12.60 -50.83 -20.15
C LEU A 45 11.62 -50.79 -21.31
N ASP A 46 10.65 -51.70 -21.32
CA ASP A 46 9.54 -51.67 -22.26
C ASP A 46 9.02 -50.23 -22.38
N PRO A 47 8.83 -49.66 -23.60
CA PRO A 47 8.38 -48.29 -23.80
C PRO A 47 7.12 -47.93 -23.00
N LEU A 48 6.26 -48.90 -22.72
CA LEU A 48 5.07 -48.72 -21.89
C LEU A 48 5.45 -48.46 -20.44
N THR A 49 6.38 -49.18 -19.88
CA THR A 49 6.83 -49.02 -18.50
C THR A 49 7.59 -47.71 -18.31
N ALA A 50 8.38 -47.29 -19.27
CA ALA A 50 9.06 -45.99 -19.27
C ALA A 50 8.03 -44.84 -19.27
N ALA A 51 6.98 -44.91 -20.14
CA ALA A 51 5.94 -43.91 -20.20
C ALA A 51 5.07 -43.84 -18.90
N GLN A 52 4.84 -45.00 -18.25
CA GLN A 52 4.15 -45.05 -16.96
C GLN A 52 4.96 -44.39 -15.85
N ASN A 53 6.24 -44.67 -15.77
CA ASN A 53 7.15 -44.05 -14.81
C ASN A 53 7.24 -42.52 -14.99
N ASP A 54 7.30 -42.07 -16.24
CA ASP A 54 7.29 -40.63 -16.54
C ASP A 54 5.96 -39.99 -16.14
N ALA A 55 4.85 -40.65 -16.41
CA ALA A 55 3.51 -40.16 -15.99
C ALA A 55 3.40 -40.05 -14.46
N GLU A 56 3.90 -41.02 -13.71
CA GLU A 56 3.92 -40.97 -12.23
C GLU A 56 4.81 -39.84 -11.73
N GLN A 57 6.01 -39.66 -12.30
CA GLN A 57 6.89 -38.55 -11.92
C GLN A 57 6.24 -37.18 -12.20
N TRP A 58 5.55 -37.03 -13.32
CA TRP A 58 4.84 -35.80 -13.62
C TRP A 58 3.65 -35.58 -12.70
N LYS A 59 2.93 -36.63 -12.32
CA LYS A 59 1.86 -36.56 -11.35
C LYS A 59 2.37 -36.11 -9.98
N ASP A 60 3.48 -36.66 -9.49
CA ASP A 60 4.06 -36.28 -8.22
C ASP A 60 4.56 -34.83 -8.22
N LYS A 61 5.24 -34.42 -9.32
CA LYS A 61 5.63 -33.02 -9.51
C LYS A 61 4.42 -32.08 -9.53
N TYR A 62 3.35 -32.48 -10.19
CA TYR A 62 2.11 -31.70 -10.25
C TYR A 62 1.46 -31.55 -8.86
N ILE A 63 1.32 -32.65 -8.13
CA ILE A 63 0.75 -32.62 -6.75
C ILE A 63 1.56 -31.69 -5.86
N ARG A 64 2.89 -31.84 -5.90
CA ARG A 64 3.80 -30.97 -5.13
C ARG A 64 3.65 -29.49 -5.53
N LEU A 65 3.61 -29.20 -6.83
CA LEU A 65 3.46 -27.82 -7.33
C LEU A 65 2.13 -27.21 -6.89
N VAL A 66 1.03 -27.99 -6.92
CA VAL A 66 -0.29 -27.55 -6.44
C VAL A 66 -0.23 -27.21 -4.95
N ALA A 67 0.39 -28.05 -4.14
CA ALA A 67 0.55 -27.81 -2.71
C ALA A 67 1.42 -26.55 -2.44
N GLU A 68 2.53 -26.39 -3.16
CA GLU A 68 3.36 -25.18 -3.07
C GLU A 68 2.59 -23.93 -3.48
N PHE A 69 1.78 -24.01 -4.54
CA PHE A 69 0.96 -22.90 -5.01
C PHE A 69 -0.13 -22.50 -3.99
N ASP A 70 -0.79 -23.47 -3.38
CA ASP A 70 -1.79 -23.22 -2.33
C ASP A 70 -1.16 -22.56 -1.09
N ASN A 71 0.01 -23.04 -0.68
CA ASN A 71 0.77 -22.42 0.40
C ASN A 71 1.20 -20.99 0.05
N TYR A 72 1.67 -20.75 -1.18
CA TYR A 72 1.98 -19.42 -1.68
C TYR A 72 0.77 -18.51 -1.66
N LYS A 73 -0.39 -18.98 -2.16
CA LYS A 73 -1.65 -18.22 -2.17
C LYS A 73 -2.06 -17.81 -0.75
N LYS A 74 -2.05 -18.74 0.20
CA LYS A 74 -2.38 -18.48 1.62
C LYS A 74 -1.43 -17.45 2.22
N ARG A 75 -0.12 -17.61 2.01
CA ARG A 75 0.89 -16.68 2.51
C ARG A 75 0.72 -15.28 1.91
N THR A 76 0.55 -15.17 0.60
CA THR A 76 0.36 -13.89 -0.09
C THR A 76 -0.91 -13.15 0.37
N LEU A 77 -2.00 -13.88 0.61
CA LEU A 77 -3.23 -13.29 1.16
C LEU A 77 -3.00 -12.73 2.57
N LYS A 78 -2.26 -13.45 3.41
CA LYS A 78 -1.91 -12.98 4.76
C LYS A 78 -1.02 -11.72 4.70
N GLU A 79 0.06 -11.76 3.91
CA GLU A 79 0.95 -10.62 3.70
C GLU A 79 0.20 -9.40 3.17
N LYS A 80 -0.71 -9.59 2.20
CA LYS A 80 -1.56 -8.51 1.67
C LYS A 80 -2.49 -7.92 2.73
N SER A 81 -3.08 -8.76 3.57
CA SER A 81 -3.91 -8.31 4.70
C SER A 81 -3.09 -7.50 5.70
N GLU A 82 -1.90 -7.95 6.05
CA GLU A 82 -0.99 -7.23 6.96
C GLU A 82 -0.55 -5.89 6.38
N LEU A 83 -0.24 -5.83 5.07
CA LEU A 83 0.09 -4.58 4.38
C LEU A 83 -1.07 -3.58 4.39
N ILE A 84 -2.31 -4.04 4.22
CA ILE A 84 -3.50 -3.17 4.28
C ILE A 84 -3.71 -2.64 5.71
N LEU A 85 -3.57 -3.49 6.72
CA LEU A 85 -3.77 -3.11 8.12
C LEU A 85 -2.68 -2.14 8.62
N ASN A 86 -1.44 -2.38 8.23
CA ASN A 86 -0.29 -1.63 8.73
C ASN A 86 0.26 -0.59 7.73
N GLY A 87 -0.37 -0.46 6.55
CA GLY A 87 0.11 0.45 5.51
C GLY A 87 0.18 1.93 5.91
N SER A 88 -0.60 2.33 6.91
CA SER A 88 -0.57 3.69 7.47
C SER A 88 0.48 3.89 8.58
N GLU A 89 1.16 2.85 9.05
CA GLU A 89 2.09 2.92 10.19
C GLU A 89 3.15 4.01 10.00
N LYS A 90 3.82 4.01 8.84
CA LYS A 90 4.84 5.00 8.50
C LYS A 90 4.28 6.43 8.52
N THR A 91 3.07 6.63 8.04
CA THR A 91 2.41 7.95 8.01
C THR A 91 2.05 8.40 9.41
N VAL A 92 1.46 7.51 10.21
CA VAL A 92 1.11 7.80 11.60
C VAL A 92 2.36 8.13 12.41
N ALA A 93 3.42 7.31 12.32
CA ALA A 93 4.67 7.54 13.01
C ALA A 93 5.34 8.90 12.65
N ALA A 94 5.19 9.36 11.39
CA ALA A 94 5.69 10.66 10.98
C ALA A 94 4.87 11.84 11.52
N ILE A 95 3.58 11.64 11.80
CA ILE A 95 2.66 12.68 12.30
C ILE A 95 2.72 12.80 13.82
N LEU A 96 2.97 11.73 14.57
CA LEU A 96 3.00 11.75 16.04
C LEU A 96 3.92 12.83 16.64
N PRO A 97 5.15 13.08 16.15
CA PRO A 97 6.00 14.15 16.69
C PRO A 97 5.43 15.57 16.50
N ILE A 98 4.53 15.73 15.52
CA ILE A 98 3.85 17.01 15.27
C ILE A 98 2.70 17.18 16.27
N LEU A 99 2.01 16.09 16.58
CA LEU A 99 0.99 16.07 17.64
C LEU A 99 1.61 16.43 18.98
N ASP A 100 2.78 15.87 19.32
CA ASP A 100 3.53 16.20 20.54
C ASP A 100 3.87 17.70 20.62
N ASP A 101 4.23 18.30 19.46
CA ASP A 101 4.50 19.74 19.39
C ASP A 101 3.24 20.58 19.60
N PHE A 102 2.08 20.15 19.08
CA PHE A 102 0.79 20.79 19.36
C PHE A 102 0.38 20.65 20.83
N GLU A 103 0.55 19.48 21.42
CA GLU A 103 0.26 19.26 22.84
C GLU A 103 1.13 20.19 23.72
N ARG A 104 2.40 20.32 23.39
CA ARG A 104 3.30 21.26 24.09
C ARG A 104 2.86 22.69 23.90
N ALA A 105 2.49 23.12 22.69
CA ALA A 105 2.03 24.48 22.42
C ALA A 105 0.70 24.80 23.12
N THR A 106 -0.20 23.84 23.27
CA THR A 106 -1.47 24.02 23.98
C THR A 106 -1.30 24.04 25.50
N ALA A 107 -0.26 23.36 26.01
CA ALA A 107 0.08 23.38 27.44
C ALA A 107 0.86 24.66 27.87
N ASP A 108 1.40 25.39 26.90
CA ASP A 108 2.11 26.66 27.14
C ASP A 108 1.12 27.73 27.63
N LYS A 109 1.52 28.48 28.65
CA LYS A 109 0.74 29.56 29.27
C LYS A 109 1.17 30.95 28.79
N THR A 110 1.97 31.02 27.74
CA THR A 110 2.43 32.28 27.16
C THR A 110 1.22 33.07 26.62
N GLU A 111 1.06 34.32 27.06
CA GLU A 111 -0.01 35.21 26.60
C GLU A 111 0.47 36.16 25.49
N ASP A 112 1.75 36.10 25.11
CA ASP A 112 2.30 36.93 24.03
C ASP A 112 1.83 36.42 22.65
N PRO A 113 0.99 37.21 21.93
CA PRO A 113 0.45 36.78 20.63
C PRO A 113 1.52 36.53 19.56
N GLN A 114 2.66 37.26 19.65
CA GLN A 114 3.74 37.10 18.69
C GLN A 114 4.48 35.77 18.89
N ALA A 115 4.80 35.42 20.11
CA ALA A 115 5.43 34.14 20.46
C ALA A 115 4.53 32.96 20.09
N ILE A 116 3.23 33.08 20.35
CA ILE A 116 2.23 32.06 19.98
C ILE A 116 2.20 31.85 18.45
N LYS A 117 2.17 32.95 17.67
CA LYS A 117 2.17 32.88 16.19
C LYS A 117 3.42 32.23 15.67
N GLU A 118 4.59 32.60 16.17
CA GLU A 118 5.88 32.01 15.78
C GLU A 118 5.93 30.51 16.10
N GLY A 119 5.40 30.09 17.24
CA GLY A 119 5.28 28.70 17.63
C GLY A 119 4.42 27.89 16.63
N TYR A 120 3.25 28.40 16.27
CA TYR A 120 2.39 27.75 15.27
C TYR A 120 3.03 27.71 13.88
N GLU A 121 3.72 28.75 13.44
CA GLU A 121 4.44 28.75 12.17
C GLU A 121 5.56 27.69 12.14
N LEU A 122 6.23 27.47 13.27
CA LEU A 122 7.26 26.43 13.39
C LEU A 122 6.63 25.03 13.24
N ILE A 123 5.54 24.76 13.94
CA ILE A 123 4.80 23.48 13.86
C ILE A 123 4.29 23.26 12.45
N TYR A 124 3.74 24.28 11.81
CA TYR A 124 3.25 24.22 10.42
C TYR A 124 4.37 23.85 9.44
N LYS A 125 5.55 24.49 9.54
CA LYS A 125 6.72 24.18 8.71
C LYS A 125 7.19 22.74 8.92
N LYS A 126 7.19 22.28 10.18
CA LYS A 126 7.57 20.89 10.52
C LYS A 126 6.57 19.89 9.92
N PHE A 127 5.27 20.23 9.94
CA PHE A 127 4.23 19.40 9.34
C PHE A 127 4.38 19.28 7.81
N LEU A 128 4.62 20.40 7.12
CA LEU A 128 4.87 20.38 5.69
C LEU A 128 6.08 19.51 5.35
N LYS A 129 7.19 19.66 6.09
CA LYS A 129 8.38 18.85 5.88
C LYS A 129 8.14 17.35 6.11
N ALA A 130 7.33 16.99 7.11
CA ALA A 130 6.95 15.59 7.35
C ALA A 130 6.13 15.03 6.19
N LEU A 131 5.18 15.81 5.63
CA LEU A 131 4.41 15.43 4.46
C LEU A 131 5.29 15.25 3.22
N GLU A 132 6.25 16.15 2.97
CA GLU A 132 7.22 16.03 1.88
C GLU A 132 8.05 14.73 2.00
N THR A 133 8.50 14.39 3.21
CA THR A 133 9.25 13.14 3.47
C THR A 133 8.41 11.89 3.17
N LEU A 134 7.09 12.00 3.30
CA LEU A 134 6.14 10.94 2.95
C LEU A 134 5.77 10.92 1.46
N GLY A 135 6.34 11.84 0.64
CA GLY A 135 6.06 11.96 -0.78
C GLY A 135 4.79 12.77 -1.09
N VAL A 136 4.27 13.53 -0.10
CA VAL A 136 3.13 14.43 -0.32
C VAL A 136 3.64 15.81 -0.72
N HIS A 137 3.24 16.27 -1.90
CA HIS A 137 3.62 17.58 -2.45
C HIS A 137 2.39 18.45 -2.71
N LYS A 138 2.55 19.74 -2.47
CA LYS A 138 1.53 20.74 -2.78
C LYS A 138 1.46 20.94 -4.30
N ILE A 139 0.26 21.02 -4.85
CA ILE A 139 0.03 21.37 -6.25
C ILE A 139 0.24 22.88 -6.41
N GLU A 140 1.11 23.24 -7.34
CA GLU A 140 1.38 24.63 -7.72
C GLU A 140 0.14 25.24 -8.38
N THR A 141 -0.31 26.39 -7.86
CA THR A 141 -1.50 27.08 -8.36
C THR A 141 -1.25 28.54 -8.73
N ASP A 142 -0.11 29.12 -8.32
CA ASP A 142 0.18 30.54 -8.51
C ASP A 142 0.48 30.87 -9.98
N ASN A 143 -0.43 31.57 -10.64
CA ASN A 143 -0.37 31.90 -12.08
C ASN A 143 -0.20 30.67 -13.01
N ALA A 144 -0.51 29.46 -12.52
CA ALA A 144 -0.46 28.25 -13.30
C ALA A 144 -1.56 28.21 -14.35
N ASP A 145 -1.29 27.56 -15.48
CA ASP A 145 -2.36 27.23 -16.42
C ASP A 145 -3.31 26.20 -15.81
N PHE A 146 -4.60 26.38 -16.06
CA PHE A 146 -5.60 25.44 -15.56
C PHE A 146 -5.39 24.06 -16.19
N ASN A 147 -5.23 23.05 -15.35
CA ASN A 147 -5.09 21.65 -15.76
C ASN A 147 -6.11 20.79 -15.02
N VAL A 148 -6.95 20.07 -15.77
CA VAL A 148 -8.02 19.23 -15.23
C VAL A 148 -7.47 18.07 -14.38
N ASP A 149 -6.25 17.60 -14.64
CA ASP A 149 -5.64 16.51 -13.89
C ASP A 149 -5.27 16.91 -12.46
N TYR A 150 -5.03 18.21 -12.21
CA TYR A 150 -4.57 18.72 -10.92
C TYR A 150 -5.55 19.69 -10.26
N HIS A 151 -6.39 20.38 -11.07
CA HIS A 151 -7.23 21.46 -10.63
C HIS A 151 -8.72 21.15 -10.81
N GLU A 152 -9.52 21.60 -9.85
CA GLU A 152 -11.00 21.63 -9.91
C GLU A 152 -11.43 23.09 -9.99
N ALA A 153 -11.97 23.53 -11.12
CA ALA A 153 -12.49 24.88 -11.29
C ALA A 153 -13.83 25.02 -10.56
N ILE A 154 -13.87 25.84 -9.53
CA ILE A 154 -15.11 26.09 -8.74
C ILE A 154 -15.76 27.42 -9.13
N ALA A 155 -15.02 28.35 -9.73
CA ALA A 155 -15.51 29.64 -10.18
C ALA A 155 -14.77 30.10 -11.44
N MET A 156 -15.46 30.86 -12.27
CA MET A 156 -14.87 31.60 -13.39
C MET A 156 -14.94 33.11 -13.07
N VAL A 157 -13.80 33.79 -13.21
CA VAL A 157 -13.67 35.21 -12.91
C VAL A 157 -13.60 35.99 -14.22
N PRO A 158 -14.66 36.75 -14.59
CA PRO A 158 -14.65 37.55 -15.80
C PRO A 158 -13.85 38.84 -15.65
N GLY A 159 -13.34 39.39 -16.78
CA GLY A 159 -12.78 40.74 -16.80
C GLY A 159 -11.32 40.85 -16.30
N MET A 160 -10.58 39.73 -16.21
CA MET A 160 -9.19 39.72 -15.74
C MET A 160 -8.14 40.02 -16.84
N GLY A 161 -8.59 40.22 -18.08
CA GLY A 161 -7.72 40.44 -19.24
C GLY A 161 -7.36 39.14 -19.97
N ASP A 162 -6.99 39.27 -21.25
CA ASP A 162 -6.71 38.11 -22.12
C ASP A 162 -5.49 37.30 -21.68
N ASP A 163 -4.55 37.91 -20.98
CA ASP A 163 -3.32 37.30 -20.45
C ASP A 163 -3.59 36.34 -19.26
N LYS A 164 -4.73 36.45 -18.60
CA LYS A 164 -5.17 35.61 -17.51
C LYS A 164 -6.26 34.60 -17.86
N LYS A 165 -6.66 34.61 -19.12
CA LYS A 165 -7.65 33.65 -19.62
C LYS A 165 -7.12 32.21 -19.56
N GLY A 166 -7.91 31.34 -18.90
CA GLY A 166 -7.53 29.94 -18.70
C GLY A 166 -6.46 29.68 -17.65
N LYS A 167 -6.06 30.74 -16.90
CA LYS A 167 -5.12 30.61 -15.78
C LYS A 167 -5.82 30.57 -14.44
N VAL A 168 -5.15 29.98 -13.47
CA VAL A 168 -5.57 30.01 -12.07
C VAL A 168 -5.39 31.43 -11.54
N ILE A 169 -6.46 32.01 -11.06
CA ILE A 169 -6.50 33.37 -10.48
C ILE A 169 -6.36 33.33 -8.98
N ASP A 170 -7.03 32.36 -8.34
CA ASP A 170 -7.02 32.19 -6.90
C ASP A 170 -7.19 30.72 -6.53
N CYS A 171 -6.61 30.32 -5.41
CA CYS A 171 -6.68 28.98 -4.86
C CYS A 171 -7.48 28.96 -3.57
N VAL A 172 -8.74 28.52 -3.64
CA VAL A 172 -9.64 28.43 -2.48
C VAL A 172 -9.26 27.27 -1.58
N GLN A 173 -8.81 26.15 -2.14
CA GLN A 173 -8.37 24.99 -1.39
C GLN A 173 -7.13 24.37 -2.07
N THR A 174 -6.04 24.27 -1.33
CA THR A 174 -4.79 23.67 -1.80
C THR A 174 -4.98 22.21 -2.18
N GLY A 175 -4.48 21.82 -3.35
CA GLY A 175 -4.39 20.43 -3.80
C GLY A 175 -3.10 19.76 -3.35
N TYR A 176 -3.10 18.43 -3.32
CA TYR A 176 -1.91 17.64 -2.98
C TYR A 176 -1.79 16.39 -3.84
N THR A 177 -0.55 16.04 -4.13
CA THR A 177 -0.18 14.75 -4.73
C THR A 177 0.51 13.87 -3.71
N LEU A 178 0.40 12.56 -3.86
CA LEU A 178 1.22 11.57 -3.15
C LEU A 178 2.04 10.84 -4.20
N ASN A 179 3.34 11.03 -4.19
CA ASN A 179 4.23 10.69 -5.29
C ASN A 179 3.67 11.30 -6.59
N ASP A 180 3.31 10.50 -7.60
CA ASP A 180 2.76 10.99 -8.87
C ASP A 180 1.23 10.98 -8.95
N LYS A 181 0.54 10.56 -7.85
CA LYS A 181 -0.91 10.44 -7.83
C LYS A 181 -1.56 11.61 -7.11
N VAL A 182 -2.51 12.28 -7.76
CA VAL A 182 -3.35 13.30 -7.10
C VAL A 182 -4.24 12.64 -6.06
N ILE A 183 -4.09 13.07 -4.80
CA ILE A 183 -4.92 12.64 -3.66
C ILE A 183 -6.01 13.65 -3.33
N ARG A 184 -5.80 14.91 -3.72
CA ARG A 184 -6.78 15.99 -3.62
C ARG A 184 -6.49 17.04 -4.67
N HIS A 185 -7.44 17.33 -5.55
CA HIS A 185 -7.32 18.42 -6.51
C HIS A 185 -7.30 19.78 -5.81
N ALA A 186 -6.59 20.74 -6.40
CA ALA A 186 -6.68 22.12 -5.94
C ALA A 186 -7.99 22.75 -6.42
N LYS A 187 -8.78 23.32 -5.51
CA LYS A 187 -9.98 24.07 -5.89
C LYS A 187 -9.61 25.50 -6.22
N VAL A 188 -9.82 25.87 -7.46
CA VAL A 188 -9.31 27.12 -8.00
C VAL A 188 -10.40 27.96 -8.69
N ALA A 189 -10.18 29.27 -8.70
CA ALA A 189 -10.91 30.20 -9.57
C ALA A 189 -10.09 30.42 -10.83
N VAL A 190 -10.73 30.36 -12.00
CA VAL A 190 -10.08 30.43 -13.32
C VAL A 190 -10.51 31.70 -14.04
N GLY A 191 -9.55 32.38 -14.72
CA GLY A 191 -9.84 33.55 -15.54
C GLY A 191 -10.63 33.18 -16.80
N GLN A 192 -11.64 33.98 -17.12
CA GLN A 192 -12.50 33.82 -18.30
C GLN A 192 -12.10 34.79 -19.40
#